data_8b76e5a97439a7a0a1278b38652d3fc2
#
_entry.id   8b76e5a97439a7a0a1278b38652d3fc2
#
_cell.length_a   1.000
_cell.length_b   1.000
_cell.length_c   1.000
_cell.angle_alpha   90.00
_cell.angle_beta   90.00
_cell.angle_gamma   90.00
#
_symmetry.space_group_name_H-M   'P 1'
#
loop_
_entity.id
_entity.type
_entity.pdbx_description
1 polymer ?
#
loop_
_entity_poly.entity_id
_entity_poly.type
_entity_poly.pdbx_seq_one_letter_code
_entity_poly.pdbx_strand_id
1 'polypeptide(L)'
;KFNEIRPDREYYIKAENCAYLTKEYRVKGGEVENKKFEIAPKIIQTKPGDDLVKLLNISIYFDLDKFFIHEDAEVEMAKVIEILKMYPNLKIDIRSHTDSRQSEAYNLRLSNFRANSTRDYLIKNGIAKDRLTCKGYGESKLLNDCNDGIPCTREQHQLNRRSEFIIIE
;
A
#
# COMPACT_ATOMS: atom_id res chain seq x y z
N LYS A 1 -9.33 8.92 21.82
CA LYS A 1 -9.71 9.72 22.99
C LYS A 1 -8.45 10.23 23.63
N PHE A 2 -8.35 11.54 23.85
CA PHE A 2 -7.23 12.13 24.57
C PHE A 2 -7.52 12.00 26.06
N ASN A 3 -6.66 11.31 26.80
CA ASN A 3 -6.75 11.23 28.25
C ASN A 3 -6.03 12.45 28.84
N GLU A 4 -6.66 13.15 29.80
CA GLU A 4 -6.10 14.27 30.56
C GLU A 4 -5.84 15.59 29.79
N ILE A 5 -6.79 16.05 28.96
CA ILE A 5 -6.72 17.39 28.40
C ILE A 5 -7.14 18.43 29.47
N ARG A 6 -6.23 19.33 29.81
CA ARG A 6 -6.51 20.46 30.72
C ARG A 6 -7.11 21.63 29.95
N PRO A 7 -8.25 22.21 30.37
CA PRO A 7 -8.94 23.27 29.64
C PRO A 7 -8.13 24.54 29.44
N ASP A 8 -7.23 24.83 30.35
CA ASP A 8 -6.39 26.04 30.42
C ASP A 8 -5.11 25.99 29.59
N ARG A 9 -4.78 24.82 29.03
CA ARG A 9 -3.56 24.63 28.23
C ARG A 9 -3.80 24.69 26.73
N GLU A 10 -2.78 25.13 26.00
CA GLU A 10 -2.72 25.00 24.56
C GLU A 10 -2.10 23.67 24.13
N TYR A 11 -2.65 23.11 23.06
CA TYR A 11 -2.21 21.85 22.46
C TYR A 11 -1.96 22.03 20.99
N TYR A 12 -0.93 21.35 20.50
CA TYR A 12 -0.64 21.24 19.07
C TYR A 12 -1.12 19.86 18.61
N ILE A 13 -2.09 19.85 17.69
CA ILE A 13 -2.64 18.62 17.11
C ILE A 13 -2.16 18.55 15.68
N LYS A 14 -1.38 17.51 15.39
CA LYS A 14 -0.96 17.18 14.04
C LYS A 14 -1.88 16.10 13.48
N ALA A 15 -2.60 16.41 12.42
CA ALA A 15 -3.43 15.45 11.69
C ALA A 15 -2.66 14.99 10.44
N GLU A 16 -2.35 13.71 10.36
CA GLU A 16 -1.61 13.08 9.27
C GLU A 16 -2.38 11.90 8.72
N ASN A 17 -2.40 11.78 7.40
CA ASN A 17 -2.89 10.61 6.68
C ASN A 17 -2.18 10.54 5.33
N CYS A 18 -1.96 9.34 4.80
CA CYS A 18 -1.28 9.16 3.51
C CYS A 18 -2.03 9.79 2.33
N ALA A 19 -3.35 9.88 2.42
CA ALA A 19 -4.25 10.43 1.40
C ALA A 19 -4.56 11.92 1.58
N TYR A 20 -4.15 12.52 2.69
CA TYR A 20 -4.46 13.90 3.03
C TYR A 20 -3.19 14.71 3.33
N LEU A 21 -3.30 16.02 3.13
CA LEU A 21 -2.23 16.93 3.52
C LEU A 21 -2.13 16.99 5.05
N THR A 22 -0.91 16.88 5.56
CA THR A 22 -0.65 17.10 6.98
C THR A 22 -1.08 18.50 7.38
N LYS A 23 -1.84 18.62 8.45
CA LYS A 23 -2.27 19.90 8.99
C LYS A 23 -2.06 19.94 10.49
N GLU A 24 -1.50 21.03 10.95
CA GLU A 24 -1.27 21.30 12.36
C GLU A 24 -2.27 22.32 12.88
N TYR A 25 -2.80 22.07 14.06
CA TYR A 25 -3.77 22.93 14.71
C TYR A 25 -3.26 23.32 16.10
N ARG A 26 -3.42 24.59 16.41
CA ARG A 26 -3.22 25.11 17.77
C ARG A 26 -4.59 25.32 18.40
N VAL A 27 -4.86 24.63 19.51
CA VAL A 27 -6.17 24.64 20.17
C VAL A 27 -6.02 24.71 21.69
N LYS A 28 -6.95 25.38 22.35
CA LYS A 28 -7.06 25.31 23.82
C LYS A 28 -7.76 24.02 24.23
N GLY A 29 -7.39 23.48 25.38
CA GLY A 29 -7.92 22.19 25.84
C GLY A 29 -9.42 22.13 25.92
N GLY A 30 -10.11 23.20 26.35
CA GLY A 30 -11.57 23.28 26.41
C GLY A 30 -12.28 23.28 25.05
N GLU A 31 -11.54 23.51 23.95
CA GLU A 31 -12.09 23.52 22.57
C GLU A 31 -11.93 22.19 21.86
N VAL A 32 -11.06 21.28 22.37
CA VAL A 32 -10.65 20.07 21.67
C VAL A 32 -11.81 19.08 21.47
N GLU A 33 -12.69 18.94 22.42
CA GLU A 33 -13.79 17.97 22.39
C GLU A 33 -14.84 18.25 21.31
N ASN A 34 -15.01 19.50 20.94
CA ASN A 34 -16.06 19.94 19.98
C ASN A 34 -15.51 20.45 18.66
N LYS A 35 -14.19 20.46 18.48
CA LYS A 35 -13.57 20.99 17.25
C LYS A 35 -13.46 19.93 16.17
N LYS A 36 -14.06 20.19 15.02
CA LYS A 36 -13.85 19.39 13.82
C LYS A 36 -12.55 19.82 13.16
N PHE A 37 -11.67 18.85 12.93
CA PHE A 37 -10.42 19.09 12.21
C PHE A 37 -10.61 18.66 10.75
N GLU A 38 -10.55 19.63 9.84
CA GLU A 38 -10.66 19.37 8.41
C GLU A 38 -9.27 19.28 7.79
N ILE A 39 -8.99 18.16 7.13
CA ILE A 39 -7.76 17.93 6.37
C ILE A 39 -8.13 17.91 4.88
N ALA A 40 -7.42 18.71 4.08
CA ALA A 40 -7.63 18.69 2.63
C ALA A 40 -7.05 17.40 2.02
N PRO A 41 -7.73 16.78 1.03
CA PRO A 41 -7.18 15.66 0.31
C PRO A 41 -5.84 16.02 -0.33
N LYS A 42 -4.88 15.10 -0.26
CA LYS A 42 -3.63 15.25 -0.97
C LYS A 42 -3.90 15.00 -2.46
N ILE A 43 -3.72 16.03 -3.28
CA ILE A 43 -3.80 15.86 -4.74
C ILE A 43 -2.57 15.05 -5.17
N ILE A 44 -2.79 13.79 -5.54
CA ILE A 44 -1.75 12.96 -6.12
C ILE A 44 -1.75 13.23 -7.62
N GLN A 45 -0.71 13.89 -8.11
CA GLN A 45 -0.47 13.98 -9.55
C GLN A 45 0.06 12.64 -10.03
N THR A 46 -0.78 11.91 -10.73
CA THR A 46 -0.44 10.59 -11.28
C THR A 46 -0.47 10.62 -12.80
N LYS A 47 0.32 9.77 -13.40
CA LYS A 47 0.29 9.48 -14.83
C LYS A 47 0.32 7.97 -15.07
N PRO A 48 -0.17 7.49 -16.22
CA PRO A 48 -0.03 6.08 -16.58
C PRO A 48 1.43 5.63 -16.50
N GLY A 49 1.65 4.48 -15.89
CA GLY A 49 2.98 3.91 -15.63
C GLY A 49 3.54 4.18 -14.23
N ASP A 50 2.99 5.13 -13.47
CA ASP A 50 3.39 5.35 -12.08
C ASP A 50 2.97 4.19 -11.19
N ASP A 51 3.81 3.85 -10.22
CA ASP A 51 3.49 2.86 -9.19
C ASP A 51 2.91 3.56 -7.95
N LEU A 52 1.64 3.32 -7.68
CA LEU A 52 0.92 3.92 -6.56
C LEU A 52 1.58 3.60 -5.20
N VAL A 53 2.15 2.40 -5.05
CA VAL A 53 2.87 1.98 -3.84
C VAL A 53 4.07 2.87 -3.58
N LYS A 54 4.84 3.18 -4.62
CA LYS A 54 5.99 4.11 -4.53
C LYS A 54 5.54 5.55 -4.26
N LEU A 55 4.48 6.01 -4.93
CA LEU A 55 3.95 7.37 -4.71
C LEU A 55 3.45 7.58 -3.27
N LEU A 56 2.91 6.55 -2.65
CA LEU A 56 2.45 6.58 -1.25
C LEU A 56 3.57 6.30 -0.24
N ASN A 57 4.76 5.94 -0.71
CA ASN A 57 5.88 5.50 0.12
C ASN A 57 5.49 4.37 1.09
N ILE A 58 4.80 3.37 0.56
CA ILE A 58 4.36 2.16 1.27
C ILE A 58 5.01 0.92 0.67
N SER A 59 4.82 -0.22 1.32
CA SER A 59 5.37 -1.48 0.84
C SER A 59 4.38 -2.61 1.11
N ILE A 60 4.08 -3.41 0.09
CA ILE A 60 3.19 -4.57 0.21
C ILE A 60 4.02 -5.81 -0.06
N TYR A 61 4.45 -6.44 1.01
CA TYR A 61 5.28 -7.63 1.00
C TYR A 61 4.49 -8.89 1.35
N PHE A 62 5.03 -10.02 0.92
CA PHE A 62 4.52 -11.34 1.25
C PHE A 62 5.57 -12.15 2.00
N ASP A 63 5.11 -12.96 2.91
CA ASP A 63 5.93 -13.99 3.54
C ASP A 63 6.40 -15.03 2.52
N LEU A 64 7.42 -15.78 2.90
CA LEU A 64 7.91 -16.91 2.10
C LEU A 64 6.78 -17.92 1.88
N ASP A 65 6.58 -18.31 0.63
CA ASP A 65 5.54 -19.26 0.17
C ASP A 65 4.09 -18.89 0.55
N LYS A 66 3.84 -17.65 0.96
CA LYS A 66 2.48 -17.15 1.24
C LYS A 66 1.98 -16.27 0.10
N PHE A 67 0.65 -16.27 -0.08
CA PHE A 67 -0.04 -15.45 -1.08
C PHE A 67 -1.24 -14.67 -0.50
N PHE A 68 -1.59 -14.88 0.77
CA PHE A 68 -2.63 -14.09 1.43
C PHE A 68 -2.07 -12.78 1.97
N ILE A 69 -2.94 -11.79 2.07
CA ILE A 69 -2.61 -10.49 2.68
C ILE A 69 -2.52 -10.70 4.19
N HIS A 70 -1.35 -10.41 4.76
CA HIS A 70 -1.10 -10.47 6.19
C HIS A 70 -1.55 -9.17 6.88
N GLU A 71 -1.75 -9.20 8.19
CA GLU A 71 -2.21 -8.02 8.98
C GLU A 71 -1.36 -6.77 8.75
N ASP A 72 -0.04 -6.91 8.70
CA ASP A 72 0.86 -5.77 8.42
C ASP A 72 0.60 -5.18 7.02
N ALA A 73 0.33 -6.03 6.03
CA ALA A 73 0.00 -5.60 4.67
C ALA A 73 -1.41 -5.00 4.59
N GLU A 74 -2.34 -5.38 5.46
CA GLU A 74 -3.70 -4.79 5.51
C GLU A 74 -3.66 -3.30 5.84
N VAL A 75 -2.78 -2.86 6.74
CA VAL A 75 -2.58 -1.45 7.08
C VAL A 75 -2.14 -0.64 5.85
N GLU A 76 -1.20 -1.18 5.09
CA GLU A 76 -0.71 -0.55 3.86
C GLU A 76 -1.77 -0.59 2.75
N MET A 77 -2.49 -1.71 2.62
CA MET A 77 -3.60 -1.86 1.68
C MET A 77 -4.76 -0.89 1.96
N ALA A 78 -5.03 -0.57 3.23
CA ALA A 78 -6.04 0.41 3.59
C ALA A 78 -5.75 1.79 2.97
N LYS A 79 -4.47 2.19 2.90
CA LYS A 79 -4.04 3.44 2.25
C LYS A 79 -4.31 3.43 0.74
N VAL A 80 -4.05 2.30 0.09
CA VAL A 80 -4.36 2.11 -1.35
C VAL A 80 -5.86 2.19 -1.59
N ILE A 81 -6.66 1.51 -0.76
CA ILE A 81 -8.13 1.53 -0.84
C ILE A 81 -8.67 2.94 -0.70
N GLU A 82 -8.15 3.72 0.25
CA GLU A 82 -8.55 5.11 0.47
C GLU A 82 -8.30 5.97 -0.77
N ILE A 83 -7.13 5.87 -1.38
CA ILE A 83 -6.81 6.56 -2.64
C ILE A 83 -7.72 6.11 -3.78
N LEU A 84 -7.94 4.82 -3.95
CA LEU A 84 -8.81 4.31 -5.03
C LEU A 84 -10.28 4.72 -4.84
N LYS A 85 -10.74 4.92 -3.60
CA LYS A 85 -12.07 5.48 -3.30
C LYS A 85 -12.14 6.98 -3.56
N MET A 86 -11.07 7.71 -3.27
CA MET A 86 -10.97 9.15 -3.51
C MET A 86 -10.89 9.50 -5.02
N TYR A 87 -10.26 8.63 -5.82
CA TYR A 87 -10.10 8.79 -7.26
C TYR A 87 -10.84 7.67 -8.01
N PRO A 88 -12.16 7.79 -8.22
CA PRO A 88 -13.00 6.70 -8.74
C PRO A 88 -12.68 6.30 -10.19
N ASN A 89 -12.04 7.18 -10.96
CA ASN A 89 -11.65 6.90 -12.34
C ASN A 89 -10.27 6.23 -12.45
N LEU A 90 -9.50 6.18 -11.36
CA LEU A 90 -8.17 5.60 -11.36
C LEU A 90 -8.25 4.08 -11.55
N LYS A 91 -7.58 3.56 -12.56
CA LYS A 91 -7.44 2.12 -12.84
C LYS A 91 -6.00 1.66 -12.58
N ILE A 92 -5.84 0.48 -12.05
CA ILE A 92 -4.53 -0.08 -11.70
C ILE A 92 -4.32 -1.49 -12.24
N ASP A 93 -3.07 -1.80 -12.56
CA ASP A 93 -2.56 -3.12 -12.86
C ASP A 93 -1.70 -3.62 -11.69
N ILE A 94 -2.19 -4.64 -11.01
CA ILE A 94 -1.54 -5.26 -9.85
C ILE A 94 -0.50 -6.26 -10.36
N ARG A 95 0.77 -6.00 -10.05
CA ARG A 95 1.90 -6.83 -10.45
C ARG A 95 2.55 -7.45 -9.24
N SER A 96 2.54 -8.77 -9.13
CA SER A 96 3.15 -9.47 -8.00
C SER A 96 4.38 -10.27 -8.42
N HIS A 97 5.33 -10.35 -7.49
CA HIS A 97 6.65 -10.91 -7.72
C HIS A 97 7.04 -11.89 -6.61
N THR A 98 8.01 -12.73 -6.93
CA THR A 98 8.69 -13.64 -5.98
C THR A 98 10.18 -13.32 -5.90
N ASP A 99 10.85 -13.91 -4.94
CA ASP A 99 12.30 -14.10 -5.01
C ASP A 99 12.63 -15.30 -5.92
N SER A 100 13.92 -15.59 -6.14
CA SER A 100 14.43 -16.59 -7.08
C SER A 100 14.64 -17.99 -6.48
N ARG A 101 14.28 -18.25 -5.21
CA ARG A 101 14.69 -19.46 -4.50
C ARG A 101 13.95 -20.76 -4.87
N GLN A 102 12.92 -20.68 -5.70
CA GLN A 102 12.16 -21.83 -6.20
C GLN A 102 12.25 -21.89 -7.73
N SER A 103 11.69 -22.93 -8.35
CA SER A 103 11.67 -23.00 -9.80
C SER A 103 10.84 -21.88 -10.42
N GLU A 104 11.24 -21.41 -11.60
CA GLU A 104 10.54 -20.38 -12.36
C GLU A 104 9.03 -20.66 -12.50
N ALA A 105 8.69 -21.92 -12.84
CA ALA A 105 7.29 -22.35 -12.96
C ALA A 105 6.51 -22.26 -11.65
N TYR A 106 7.16 -22.57 -10.51
CA TYR A 106 6.56 -22.41 -9.19
C TYR A 106 6.37 -20.91 -8.86
N ASN A 107 7.42 -20.11 -9.05
CA ASN A 107 7.42 -18.68 -8.78
C ASN A 107 6.38 -17.93 -9.62
N LEU A 108 6.21 -18.31 -10.89
CA LEU A 108 5.17 -17.77 -11.74
C LEU A 108 3.75 -18.07 -11.20
N ARG A 109 3.49 -19.30 -10.76
CA ARG A 109 2.20 -19.67 -10.15
C ARG A 109 1.98 -18.93 -8.84
N LEU A 110 2.97 -18.87 -7.94
CA LEU A 110 2.87 -18.20 -6.65
C LEU A 110 2.60 -16.72 -6.82
N SER A 111 3.29 -16.05 -7.74
CA SER A 111 3.06 -14.63 -8.02
C SER A 111 1.66 -14.35 -8.59
N ASN A 112 1.13 -15.26 -9.44
CA ASN A 112 -0.26 -15.14 -9.90
C ASN A 112 -1.27 -15.29 -8.75
N PHE A 113 -1.05 -16.20 -7.80
CA PHE A 113 -1.89 -16.31 -6.61
C PHE A 113 -1.83 -15.01 -5.77
N ARG A 114 -0.65 -14.42 -5.58
CA ARG A 114 -0.48 -13.14 -4.89
C ARG A 114 -1.24 -12.01 -5.57
N ALA A 115 -1.09 -11.87 -6.90
CA ALA A 115 -1.78 -10.85 -7.66
C ALA A 115 -3.31 -10.99 -7.57
N ASN A 116 -3.83 -12.22 -7.66
CA ASN A 116 -5.26 -12.50 -7.50
C ASN A 116 -5.75 -12.20 -6.07
N SER A 117 -5.02 -12.66 -5.04
CA SER A 117 -5.37 -12.38 -3.64
C SER A 117 -5.42 -10.88 -3.35
N THR A 118 -4.45 -10.12 -3.88
CA THR A 118 -4.42 -8.66 -3.73
C THR A 118 -5.62 -8.01 -4.42
N ARG A 119 -5.94 -8.40 -5.66
CA ARG A 119 -7.13 -7.91 -6.39
C ARG A 119 -8.42 -8.24 -5.62
N ASP A 120 -8.56 -9.47 -5.17
CA ASP A 120 -9.78 -9.94 -4.49
C ASP A 120 -9.97 -9.23 -3.14
N TYR A 121 -8.86 -8.92 -2.44
CA TYR A 121 -8.87 -8.09 -1.25
C TYR A 121 -9.40 -6.67 -1.53
N LEU A 122 -8.94 -6.04 -2.61
CA LEU A 122 -9.44 -4.71 -3.03
C LEU A 122 -10.92 -4.75 -3.38
N ILE A 123 -11.37 -5.77 -4.12
CA ILE A 123 -12.78 -5.95 -4.48
C ILE A 123 -13.65 -6.12 -3.21
N LYS A 124 -13.21 -6.96 -2.27
CA LYS A 124 -13.91 -7.16 -0.99
C LYS A 124 -14.05 -5.85 -0.20
N ASN A 125 -13.11 -4.92 -0.37
CA ASN A 125 -13.12 -3.61 0.28
C ASN A 125 -13.80 -2.50 -0.56
N GLY A 126 -14.54 -2.88 -1.61
CA GLY A 126 -15.43 -1.99 -2.36
C GLY A 126 -14.82 -1.32 -3.58
N ILE A 127 -13.66 -1.78 -4.06
CA ILE A 127 -13.12 -1.30 -5.35
C ILE A 127 -13.73 -2.11 -6.49
N ALA A 128 -14.24 -1.42 -7.51
CA ALA A 128 -14.90 -2.05 -8.65
C ALA A 128 -13.91 -2.91 -9.47
N LYS A 129 -14.35 -4.11 -9.87
CA LYS A 129 -13.52 -5.11 -10.53
C LYS A 129 -12.95 -4.63 -11.88
N ASP A 130 -13.70 -3.86 -12.62
CA ASP A 130 -13.33 -3.30 -13.93
C ASP A 130 -12.22 -2.25 -13.88
N ARG A 131 -11.90 -1.78 -12.66
CA ARG A 131 -10.76 -0.90 -12.38
C ARG A 131 -9.46 -1.63 -12.09
N LEU A 132 -9.50 -2.97 -12.00
CA LEU A 132 -8.40 -3.77 -11.50
C LEU A 132 -8.00 -4.84 -12.52
N THR A 133 -6.78 -4.77 -13.03
CA THR A 133 -6.12 -5.90 -13.68
C THR A 133 -5.06 -6.48 -12.75
N CYS A 134 -4.69 -7.75 -12.95
CA CYS A 134 -3.64 -8.35 -12.13
C CYS A 134 -2.86 -9.43 -12.89
N LYS A 135 -1.55 -9.50 -12.61
CA LYS A 135 -0.66 -10.50 -13.21
C LYS A 135 0.54 -10.80 -12.30
N GLY A 136 0.90 -12.08 -12.22
CA GLY A 136 2.15 -12.54 -11.61
C GLY A 136 3.30 -12.52 -12.61
N TYR A 137 4.46 -12.14 -12.14
CA TYR A 137 5.71 -12.05 -12.92
C TYR A 137 6.78 -13.04 -12.42
N GLY A 138 6.48 -13.84 -11.40
CA GLY A 138 7.48 -14.74 -10.80
C GLY A 138 8.72 -13.97 -10.37
N GLU A 139 9.88 -14.51 -10.66
CA GLU A 139 11.20 -13.93 -10.40
C GLU A 139 11.75 -13.09 -11.56
N SER A 140 11.02 -12.95 -12.68
CA SER A 140 11.52 -12.30 -13.90
C SER A 140 11.81 -10.79 -13.74
N LYS A 141 11.47 -10.19 -12.60
CA LYS A 141 11.64 -8.76 -12.30
C LYS A 141 12.18 -8.55 -10.89
N LEU A 142 13.35 -9.11 -10.62
CA LEU A 142 14.06 -8.87 -9.37
C LEU A 142 14.48 -7.40 -9.25
N LEU A 143 14.52 -6.88 -8.02
CA LEU A 143 14.99 -5.52 -7.72
C LEU A 143 16.49 -5.46 -7.42
N ASN A 144 17.12 -6.61 -7.29
CA ASN A 144 18.55 -6.76 -6.95
C ASN A 144 19.14 -7.96 -7.69
N ASP A 145 20.42 -8.20 -7.50
CA ASP A 145 21.18 -9.25 -8.19
C ASP A 145 21.00 -10.65 -7.57
N CYS A 146 19.93 -10.88 -6.80
CA CYS A 146 19.64 -12.17 -6.16
C CYS A 146 19.03 -13.19 -7.13
N ASN A 147 19.68 -13.43 -8.25
CA ASN A 147 19.33 -14.46 -9.22
C ASN A 147 19.60 -15.87 -8.67
N ASP A 148 19.13 -16.88 -9.37
CA ASP A 148 19.38 -18.28 -9.04
C ASP A 148 20.86 -18.58 -8.83
N GLY A 149 21.17 -19.26 -7.72
CA GLY A 149 22.54 -19.63 -7.36
C GLY A 149 23.37 -18.50 -6.73
N ILE A 150 22.87 -17.26 -6.68
CA ILE A 150 23.56 -16.15 -6.03
C ILE A 150 23.21 -16.13 -4.54
N PRO A 151 24.19 -16.20 -3.62
CA PRO A 151 23.95 -16.10 -2.19
C PRO A 151 23.41 -14.73 -1.81
N CYS A 152 22.20 -14.67 -1.27
CA CYS A 152 21.58 -13.44 -0.79
C CYS A 152 21.05 -13.60 0.63
N THR A 153 20.97 -12.50 1.36
CA THR A 153 20.37 -12.50 2.70
C THR A 153 18.84 -12.63 2.63
N ARG A 154 18.24 -12.95 3.76
CA ARG A 154 16.79 -13.04 3.88
C ARG A 154 16.11 -11.71 3.54
N GLU A 155 16.70 -10.61 3.94
CA GLU A 155 16.24 -9.24 3.71
C GLU A 155 16.31 -8.88 2.22
N GLN A 156 17.40 -9.26 1.53
CA GLN A 156 17.54 -9.05 0.09
C GLN A 156 16.46 -9.82 -0.71
N HIS A 157 16.17 -11.07 -0.32
CA HIS A 157 15.07 -11.83 -0.90
C HIS A 157 13.70 -11.24 -0.58
N GLN A 158 13.51 -10.63 0.62
CA GLN A 158 12.26 -10.00 1.00
C GLN A 158 11.87 -8.86 0.07
N LEU A 159 12.82 -8.05 -0.40
CA LEU A 159 12.56 -6.96 -1.33
C LEU A 159 11.90 -7.42 -2.64
N ASN A 160 12.17 -8.65 -3.06
CA ASN A 160 11.62 -9.22 -4.30
C ASN A 160 10.19 -9.77 -4.11
N ARG A 161 9.79 -10.17 -2.91
CA ARG A 161 8.45 -10.71 -2.61
C ARG A 161 7.42 -9.60 -2.39
N ARG A 162 7.11 -8.86 -3.46
CA ARG A 162 6.30 -7.63 -3.40
C ARG A 162 5.14 -7.62 -4.37
N SER A 163 4.22 -6.68 -4.17
CA SER A 163 3.26 -6.24 -5.18
C SER A 163 3.46 -4.77 -5.53
N GLU A 164 3.34 -4.47 -6.81
CA GLU A 164 3.33 -3.13 -7.40
C GLU A 164 1.92 -2.82 -7.90
N PHE A 165 1.52 -1.54 -7.89
CA PHE A 165 0.21 -1.08 -8.31
C PHE A 165 0.38 -0.01 -9.39
N ILE A 166 0.47 -0.46 -10.63
CA ILE A 166 0.76 0.41 -11.76
C ILE A 166 -0.52 1.09 -12.25
N ILE A 167 -0.48 2.40 -12.28
CA ILE A 167 -1.59 3.20 -12.79
C ILE A 167 -1.66 3.04 -14.32
N ILE A 168 -2.82 2.67 -14.83
CA ILE A 168 -3.06 2.47 -16.27
C ILE A 168 -4.01 3.51 -16.86
N GLU A 169 -4.83 4.14 -16.04
CA GLU A 169 -5.75 5.21 -16.43
C GLU A 169 -6.09 6.11 -15.24
#